data_e2fd49571f427190844ec490bf5d5686
#
_entry.id   e2fd49571f427190844ec490bf5d5686
#
_cell.length_a   1.000
_cell.length_b   1.000
_cell.length_c   1.000
_cell.angle_alpha   90.00
_cell.angle_beta   90.00
_cell.angle_gamma   90.00
#
_symmetry.space_group_name_H-M   'P 1'
#
loop_
_entity.id
_entity.type
_entity.pdbx_description
1 polymer ?
#
loop_
_entity_poly.entity_id
_entity_poly.type
_entity_poly.pdbx_seq_one_letter_code
_entity_poly.pdbx_strand_id
1 'polypeptide(L)'
;MIAHMAKHFQGGGCGIRSIVDMWLFSDRMKESLDWDYVRKELEKIELAQFERCMCDLVSVWFEEKAETEFYAQLTELLMQSGIYGTITNYNIQHVAEVDKRVWKGQIKVWMEAIFLPYKAMKMQYPYLEKYPVFLPAAWIQRIFRTCFCRKGRAGEVLSGMKVEGNEVRKRQDLFGKLGLS
;
A
#
# COMPACT_ATOMS: atom_id res chain seq x y z
N MET A 1 11.25 -7.50 -11.24
CA MET A 1 11.42 -7.27 -9.78
C MET A 1 11.03 -5.85 -9.39
N ILE A 2 11.71 -4.80 -9.82
CA ILE A 2 11.47 -3.38 -9.44
C ILE A 2 10.01 -2.93 -9.64
N ALA A 3 9.43 -3.12 -10.83
CA ALA A 3 8.05 -2.74 -11.11
C ALA A 3 7.03 -3.48 -10.20
N HIS A 4 7.29 -4.73 -9.86
CA HIS A 4 6.45 -5.48 -8.92
C HIS A 4 6.55 -4.92 -7.50
N MET A 5 7.76 -4.58 -7.06
CA MET A 5 7.99 -3.96 -5.76
C MET A 5 7.34 -2.57 -5.67
N ALA A 6 7.49 -1.72 -6.71
CA ALA A 6 6.82 -0.42 -6.78
C ALA A 6 5.30 -0.54 -6.68
N LYS A 7 4.69 -1.52 -7.38
CA LYS A 7 3.27 -1.81 -7.28
C LYS A 7 2.84 -2.20 -5.86
N HIS A 8 3.63 -3.00 -5.15
CA HIS A 8 3.35 -3.32 -3.75
C HIS A 8 3.48 -2.10 -2.85
N PHE A 9 4.50 -1.26 -3.06
CA PHE A 9 4.63 0.00 -2.33
C PHE A 9 3.39 0.87 -2.48
N GLN A 10 2.88 1.05 -3.70
CA GLN A 10 1.66 1.81 -3.98
C GLN A 10 0.40 1.12 -3.42
N GLY A 11 0.38 -0.19 -3.31
CA GLY A 11 -0.77 -0.98 -2.88
C GLY A 11 -0.89 -1.27 -1.38
N GLY A 12 -0.04 -0.69 -0.53
CA GLY A 12 -0.13 -0.91 0.92
C GLY A 12 1.20 -1.22 1.61
N GLY A 13 2.28 -1.16 0.86
CA GLY A 13 3.64 -1.38 1.31
C GLY A 13 4.22 -2.73 0.90
N CYS A 14 5.53 -2.83 0.97
CA CYS A 14 6.25 -4.10 0.87
C CYS A 14 7.09 -4.31 2.13
N GLY A 15 7.39 -5.57 2.44
CA GLY A 15 8.15 -5.90 3.63
C GLY A 15 9.65 -6.00 3.38
N ILE A 16 10.37 -6.23 4.46
CA ILE A 16 11.83 -6.40 4.52
C ILE A 16 12.34 -7.41 3.48
N ARG A 17 11.60 -8.49 3.24
CA ARG A 17 11.95 -9.52 2.29
C ARG A 17 12.27 -8.98 0.90
N SER A 18 11.52 -7.99 0.44
CA SER A 18 11.75 -7.38 -0.89
C SER A 18 13.12 -6.71 -1.00
N ILE A 19 13.63 -6.14 0.10
CA ILE A 19 14.96 -5.52 0.13
C ILE A 19 16.04 -6.60 0.16
N VAL A 20 15.84 -7.66 0.93
CA VAL A 20 16.75 -8.83 0.95
C VAL A 20 16.81 -9.50 -0.43
N ASP A 21 15.65 -9.71 -1.06
CA ASP A 21 15.58 -10.30 -2.41
C ASP A 21 16.29 -9.39 -3.43
N MET A 22 16.17 -8.06 -3.30
CA MET A 22 16.86 -7.10 -4.14
C MET A 22 18.38 -7.12 -3.95
N TRP A 23 18.84 -7.18 -2.71
CA TRP A 23 20.26 -7.32 -2.39
C TRP A 23 20.84 -8.58 -3.01
N LEU A 24 20.23 -9.75 -2.76
CA LEU A 24 20.68 -11.03 -3.30
C LEU A 24 20.65 -11.05 -4.83
N PHE A 25 19.65 -10.45 -5.44
CA PHE A 25 19.54 -10.34 -6.90
C PHE A 25 20.66 -9.47 -7.47
N SER A 26 20.89 -8.30 -6.90
CA SER A 26 21.92 -7.36 -7.34
C SER A 26 23.31 -7.98 -7.23
N ASP A 27 23.59 -8.66 -6.12
CA ASP A 27 24.87 -9.33 -5.90
C ASP A 27 25.12 -10.45 -6.92
N ARG A 28 24.13 -11.33 -7.14
CA ARG A 28 24.25 -12.46 -8.07
C ARG A 28 24.29 -12.06 -9.54
N MET A 29 23.64 -10.96 -9.89
CA MET A 29 23.50 -10.53 -11.28
C MET A 29 24.44 -9.40 -11.65
N LYS A 30 25.34 -9.02 -10.75
CA LYS A 30 26.24 -7.86 -10.90
C LYS A 30 27.01 -7.86 -12.21
N GLU A 31 27.52 -9.02 -12.63
CA GLU A 31 28.36 -9.16 -13.83
C GLU A 31 27.57 -9.64 -15.06
N SER A 32 26.35 -10.13 -14.89
CA SER A 32 25.56 -10.75 -15.98
C SER A 32 24.50 -9.84 -16.58
N LEU A 33 24.17 -8.71 -15.91
CA LEU A 33 23.17 -7.77 -16.40
C LEU A 33 23.82 -6.50 -16.96
N ASP A 34 23.31 -6.06 -18.11
CA ASP A 34 23.56 -4.71 -18.61
C ASP A 34 22.71 -3.70 -17.80
N TRP A 35 23.32 -3.15 -16.76
CA TRP A 35 22.67 -2.21 -15.85
C TRP A 35 22.30 -0.89 -16.53
N ASP A 36 23.03 -0.47 -17.56
CA ASP A 36 22.71 0.73 -18.33
C ASP A 36 21.44 0.53 -19.16
N TYR A 37 21.27 -0.66 -19.74
CA TYR A 37 20.04 -1.03 -20.41
C TYR A 37 18.86 -1.08 -19.42
N VAL A 38 19.04 -1.72 -18.26
CA VAL A 38 18.00 -1.81 -17.22
C VAL A 38 17.55 -0.42 -16.77
N ARG A 39 18.48 0.51 -16.53
CA ARG A 39 18.14 1.87 -16.13
C ARG A 39 17.36 2.62 -17.21
N LYS A 40 17.76 2.51 -18.47
CA LYS A 40 17.01 3.11 -19.58
C LYS A 40 15.59 2.58 -19.70
N GLU A 41 15.37 1.29 -19.45
CA GLU A 41 14.01 0.73 -19.43
C GLU A 41 13.20 1.19 -18.23
N LEU A 42 13.82 1.35 -17.06
CA LEU A 42 13.17 1.89 -15.86
C LEU A 42 12.83 3.38 -16.00
N GLU A 43 13.62 4.15 -16.73
CA GLU A 43 13.30 5.55 -17.07
C GLU A 43 12.03 5.67 -17.93
N LYS A 44 11.84 4.76 -18.90
CA LYS A 44 10.64 4.75 -19.77
C LYS A 44 9.33 4.52 -18.99
N ILE A 45 9.40 3.83 -17.86
CA ILE A 45 8.25 3.52 -17.00
C ILE A 45 8.27 4.33 -15.69
N GLU A 46 9.07 5.40 -15.65
CA GLU A 46 9.18 6.34 -14.51
C GLU A 46 9.57 5.71 -13.17
N LEU A 47 10.28 4.58 -13.18
CA LEU A 47 10.72 3.85 -11.99
C LEU A 47 12.22 3.96 -11.68
N ALA A 48 12.98 4.75 -12.44
CA ALA A 48 14.42 4.88 -12.24
C ALA A 48 14.78 5.54 -10.89
N GLN A 49 13.96 6.48 -10.40
CA GLN A 49 14.14 7.10 -9.10
C GLN A 49 13.85 6.11 -7.97
N PHE A 50 12.76 5.35 -8.08
CA PHE A 50 12.41 4.30 -7.14
C PHE A 50 13.52 3.25 -7.03
N GLU A 51 14.03 2.76 -8.16
CA GLU A 51 15.14 1.81 -8.21
C GLU A 51 16.37 2.34 -7.48
N ARG A 52 16.79 3.57 -7.78
CA ARG A 52 17.96 4.20 -7.10
C ARG A 52 17.78 4.27 -5.59
N CYS A 53 16.62 4.71 -5.12
CA CYS A 53 16.34 4.78 -3.69
C CYS A 53 16.37 3.39 -3.02
N MET A 54 15.90 2.35 -3.71
CA MET A 54 15.92 0.98 -3.19
C MET A 54 17.34 0.40 -3.18
N CYS A 55 18.15 0.64 -4.23
CA CYS A 55 19.57 0.26 -4.26
C CYS A 55 20.34 0.95 -3.14
N ASP A 56 20.11 2.24 -2.94
CA ASP A 56 20.73 3.01 -1.86
C ASP A 56 20.33 2.46 -0.49
N LEU A 57 19.07 2.07 -0.29
CA LEU A 57 18.62 1.45 0.95
C LEU A 57 19.29 0.08 1.18
N VAL A 58 19.47 -0.71 0.12
CA VAL A 58 20.26 -1.96 0.17
C VAL A 58 21.67 -1.67 0.67
N SER A 59 22.32 -0.63 0.12
CA SER A 59 23.67 -0.25 0.55
C SER A 59 23.71 0.26 1.99
N VAL A 60 22.68 0.95 2.47
CA VAL A 60 22.55 1.36 3.89
C VAL A 60 22.43 0.13 4.80
N TRP A 61 21.69 -0.90 4.40
CA TRP A 61 21.47 -2.06 5.26
C TRP A 61 22.59 -3.08 5.25
N PHE A 62 23.29 -3.23 4.11
CA PHE A 62 24.22 -4.35 3.88
C PHE A 62 25.64 -3.94 3.51
N GLU A 63 25.90 -2.66 3.17
CA GLU A 63 27.19 -2.21 2.61
C GLU A 63 27.79 -1.00 3.35
N GLU A 64 27.41 -0.77 4.60
CA GLU A 64 27.94 0.30 5.48
C GLU A 64 27.75 1.75 4.96
N LYS A 65 26.81 1.99 4.04
CA LYS A 65 26.43 3.34 3.63
C LYS A 65 25.76 4.08 4.79
N ALA A 66 26.13 5.35 4.99
CA ALA A 66 25.56 6.18 6.05
C ALA A 66 24.04 6.31 5.92
N GLU A 67 23.32 6.04 7.00
CA GLU A 67 21.88 6.23 7.06
C GLU A 67 21.53 7.72 7.11
N THR A 68 20.56 8.14 6.29
CA THR A 68 19.97 9.47 6.34
C THR A 68 18.58 9.40 6.94
N GLU A 69 18.03 10.54 7.36
CA GLU A 69 16.66 10.61 7.87
C GLU A 69 15.62 10.01 6.89
N PHE A 70 15.82 10.20 5.59
CA PHE A 70 14.97 9.61 4.56
C PHE A 70 15.02 8.07 4.58
N TYR A 71 16.21 7.47 4.66
CA TYR A 71 16.35 6.01 4.71
C TYR A 71 15.89 5.42 6.04
N ALA A 72 16.05 6.14 7.15
CA ALA A 72 15.48 5.75 8.44
C ALA A 72 13.96 5.69 8.38
N GLN A 73 13.29 6.71 7.81
CA GLN A 73 11.83 6.72 7.61
C GLN A 73 11.37 5.60 6.68
N LEU A 74 12.13 5.32 5.62
CA LEU A 74 11.83 4.24 4.68
C LEU A 74 11.98 2.86 5.33
N THR A 75 13.02 2.69 6.15
CA THR A 75 13.23 1.48 6.98
C THR A 75 12.06 1.27 7.93
N GLU A 76 11.65 2.31 8.66
CA GLU A 76 10.50 2.23 9.56
C GLU A 76 9.23 1.80 8.82
N LEU A 77 8.96 2.39 7.66
CA LEU A 77 7.82 2.02 6.82
C LEU A 77 7.85 0.54 6.43
N LEU A 78 9.00 0.03 6.01
CA LEU A 78 9.17 -1.36 5.61
C LEU A 78 8.97 -2.32 6.80
N MET A 79 9.53 -1.97 7.97
CA MET A 79 9.36 -2.75 9.21
C MET A 79 7.89 -2.83 9.63
N GLN A 80 7.15 -1.73 9.53
CA GLN A 80 5.72 -1.67 9.88
C GLN A 80 4.81 -2.34 8.84
N SER A 81 5.27 -2.51 7.60
CA SER A 81 4.45 -3.05 6.51
C SER A 81 4.24 -4.57 6.59
N GLY A 82 4.98 -5.29 7.44
CA GLY A 82 4.94 -6.76 7.47
C GLY A 82 5.38 -7.37 6.14
N ILE A 83 4.91 -8.59 5.84
CA ILE A 83 5.34 -9.30 4.61
C ILE A 83 4.62 -8.78 3.36
N TYR A 84 3.36 -8.41 3.48
CA TYR A 84 2.47 -8.05 2.36
C TYR A 84 1.80 -6.67 2.47
N GLY A 85 2.30 -5.83 3.37
CA GLY A 85 1.62 -4.58 3.72
C GLY A 85 0.51 -4.80 4.75
N THR A 86 -0.05 -3.72 5.25
CA THR A 86 -1.15 -3.73 6.24
C THR A 86 -2.38 -3.04 5.66
N ILE A 87 -3.57 -3.39 6.20
CA ILE A 87 -4.82 -2.71 5.86
C ILE A 87 -4.71 -1.20 6.17
N THR A 88 -4.03 -0.86 7.26
CA THR A 88 -3.77 0.54 7.63
C THR A 88 -2.94 1.25 6.57
N ASN A 89 -1.84 0.66 6.12
CA ASN A 89 -0.99 1.21 5.06
C ASN A 89 -1.75 1.37 3.74
N TYR A 90 -2.57 0.39 3.37
CA TYR A 90 -3.44 0.48 2.20
C TYR A 90 -4.42 1.65 2.31
N ASN A 91 -5.07 1.82 3.47
CA ASN A 91 -6.01 2.92 3.69
C ASN A 91 -5.32 4.29 3.68
N ILE A 92 -4.11 4.41 4.29
CA ILE A 92 -3.31 5.64 4.25
C ILE A 92 -3.01 6.02 2.80
N GLN A 93 -2.54 5.07 1.99
CA GLN A 93 -2.22 5.29 0.59
C GLN A 93 -3.46 5.70 -0.21
N HIS A 94 -4.57 4.98 -0.03
CA HIS A 94 -5.80 5.27 -0.75
C HIS A 94 -6.40 6.64 -0.39
N VAL A 95 -6.31 7.05 0.88
CA VAL A 95 -6.67 8.41 1.29
C VAL A 95 -5.75 9.45 0.64
N ALA A 96 -4.45 9.17 0.55
CA ALA A 96 -3.46 10.06 -0.04
C ALA A 96 -3.67 10.28 -1.55
N GLU A 97 -4.09 9.23 -2.28
CA GLU A 97 -4.35 9.29 -3.73
C GLU A 97 -5.65 10.01 -4.09
N VAL A 98 -6.68 9.87 -3.25
CA VAL A 98 -8.04 10.32 -3.60
C VAL A 98 -8.25 11.83 -3.48
N ASP A 99 -7.65 12.48 -2.49
CA ASP A 99 -7.81 13.93 -2.30
C ASP A 99 -6.65 14.52 -1.48
N LYS A 100 -6.17 15.69 -1.90
CA LYS A 100 -5.27 16.54 -1.10
C LYS A 100 -5.87 16.95 0.24
N ARG A 101 -7.19 16.81 0.42
CA ARG A 101 -7.91 17.00 1.68
C ARG A 101 -8.19 15.65 2.34
N VAL A 102 -7.40 15.31 3.32
CA VAL A 102 -7.45 14.01 4.05
C VAL A 102 -8.87 13.59 4.46
N TRP A 103 -9.71 14.52 4.93
CA TRP A 103 -11.08 14.19 5.37
C TRP A 103 -11.99 13.69 4.26
N LYS A 104 -11.83 14.19 3.01
CA LYS A 104 -12.62 13.71 1.87
C LYS A 104 -12.16 12.32 1.45
N GLY A 105 -10.84 12.08 1.41
CA GLY A 105 -10.27 10.75 1.18
C GLY A 105 -10.78 9.73 2.21
N GLN A 106 -10.78 10.09 3.49
CA GLN A 106 -11.34 9.26 4.55
C GLN A 106 -12.82 8.94 4.33
N ILE A 107 -13.65 9.94 4.05
CA ILE A 107 -15.08 9.70 3.77
C ILE A 107 -15.25 8.73 2.61
N LYS A 108 -14.47 8.86 1.53
CA LYS A 108 -14.54 7.95 0.39
C LYS A 108 -14.16 6.52 0.78
N VAL A 109 -13.08 6.33 1.51
CA VAL A 109 -12.68 5.00 2.03
C VAL A 109 -13.79 4.39 2.91
N TRP A 110 -14.41 5.18 3.78
CA TRP A 110 -15.56 4.73 4.58
C TRP A 110 -16.77 4.35 3.71
N MET A 111 -17.08 5.18 2.71
CA MET A 111 -18.18 4.91 1.78
C MET A 111 -17.94 3.62 1.01
N GLU A 112 -16.77 3.41 0.46
CA GLU A 112 -16.39 2.19 -0.27
C GLU A 112 -16.40 0.94 0.61
N ALA A 113 -15.96 1.07 1.87
CA ALA A 113 -16.01 -0.02 2.84
C ALA A 113 -17.43 -0.39 3.27
N ILE A 114 -18.36 0.57 3.37
CA ILE A 114 -19.75 0.36 3.76
C ILE A 114 -20.59 -0.06 2.56
N PHE A 115 -20.50 0.68 1.46
CA PHE A 115 -21.31 0.51 0.26
C PHE A 115 -20.58 -0.30 -0.82
N LEU A 116 -20.43 -1.60 -0.59
CA LEU A 116 -19.84 -2.48 -1.60
C LEU A 116 -20.71 -2.50 -2.87
N PRO A 117 -20.08 -2.58 -4.06
CA PRO A 117 -20.80 -2.68 -5.32
C PRO A 117 -21.66 -3.96 -5.37
N TYR A 118 -22.73 -3.91 -6.12
CA TYR A 118 -23.70 -5.02 -6.27
C TYR A 118 -23.03 -6.38 -6.53
N LYS A 119 -22.00 -6.40 -7.39
CA LYS A 119 -21.26 -7.63 -7.74
C LYS A 119 -20.62 -8.30 -6.52
N ALA A 120 -20.03 -7.52 -5.62
CA ALA A 120 -19.43 -8.03 -4.39
C ALA A 120 -20.50 -8.42 -3.34
N MET A 121 -21.59 -7.64 -3.26
CA MET A 121 -22.71 -7.96 -2.36
C MET A 121 -23.44 -9.24 -2.76
N LYS A 122 -23.64 -9.48 -4.05
CA LYS A 122 -24.26 -10.70 -4.60
C LYS A 122 -23.50 -11.97 -4.15
N MET A 123 -22.16 -11.92 -4.08
CA MET A 123 -21.37 -13.07 -3.62
C MET A 123 -21.58 -13.37 -2.13
N GLN A 124 -21.86 -12.35 -1.31
CA GLN A 124 -22.10 -12.53 0.13
C GLN A 124 -23.57 -12.79 0.46
N TYR A 125 -24.49 -12.30 -0.36
CA TYR A 125 -25.93 -12.34 -0.17
C TYR A 125 -26.63 -12.86 -1.45
N PRO A 126 -26.74 -14.20 -1.64
CA PRO A 126 -27.25 -14.82 -2.87
C PRO A 126 -28.66 -14.38 -3.24
N TYR A 127 -29.49 -13.95 -2.28
CA TYR A 127 -30.86 -13.48 -2.56
C TYR A 127 -30.87 -12.21 -3.45
N LEU A 128 -29.81 -11.46 -3.48
CA LEU A 128 -29.68 -10.29 -4.37
C LEU A 128 -29.65 -10.66 -5.85
N GLU A 129 -29.31 -11.91 -6.18
CA GLU A 129 -29.40 -12.41 -7.56
C GLU A 129 -30.84 -12.41 -8.06
N LYS A 130 -31.78 -12.81 -7.20
CA LYS A 130 -33.20 -12.89 -7.50
C LYS A 130 -33.90 -11.55 -7.29
N TYR A 131 -33.45 -10.76 -6.31
CA TYR A 131 -34.09 -9.51 -5.91
C TYR A 131 -33.08 -8.37 -5.74
N PRO A 132 -32.60 -7.76 -6.83
CA PRO A 132 -31.56 -6.67 -6.78
C PRO A 132 -32.02 -5.44 -5.99
N VAL A 133 -33.30 -5.20 -5.91
CA VAL A 133 -33.91 -4.04 -5.19
C VAL A 133 -33.60 -4.05 -3.70
N PHE A 134 -33.31 -5.22 -3.11
CA PHE A 134 -32.90 -5.33 -1.69
C PHE A 134 -31.45 -5.01 -1.40
N LEU A 135 -30.70 -4.44 -2.35
CA LEU A 135 -29.32 -4.01 -2.13
C LEU A 135 -29.15 -3.07 -0.92
N PRO A 136 -29.99 -2.04 -0.69
CA PRO A 136 -29.90 -1.20 0.50
C PRO A 136 -30.11 -1.99 1.80
N ALA A 137 -31.04 -2.93 1.83
CA ALA A 137 -31.27 -3.79 2.99
C ALA A 137 -30.07 -4.71 3.26
N ALA A 138 -29.41 -5.21 2.22
CA ALA A 138 -28.20 -6.01 2.35
C ALA A 138 -27.03 -5.19 2.93
N TRP A 139 -26.88 -3.90 2.60
CA TRP A 139 -25.89 -3.02 3.22
C TRP A 139 -26.16 -2.83 4.72
N ILE A 140 -27.42 -2.61 5.10
CA ILE A 140 -27.82 -2.50 6.51
C ILE A 140 -27.53 -3.81 7.24
N GLN A 141 -27.93 -4.96 6.69
CA GLN A 141 -27.65 -6.28 7.25
C GLN A 141 -26.15 -6.52 7.44
N ARG A 142 -25.32 -6.10 6.47
CA ARG A 142 -23.86 -6.20 6.55
C ARG A 142 -23.29 -5.35 7.68
N ILE A 143 -23.74 -4.11 7.84
CA ILE A 143 -23.33 -3.21 8.93
C ILE A 143 -23.68 -3.86 10.27
N PHE A 144 -24.91 -4.32 10.46
CA PHE A 144 -25.32 -5.00 11.68
C PHE A 144 -24.47 -6.24 11.96
N ARG A 145 -24.25 -7.09 10.97
CA ARG A 145 -23.42 -8.28 11.11
C ARG A 145 -21.98 -7.94 11.49
N THR A 146 -21.42 -6.89 10.91
CA THR A 146 -20.04 -6.45 11.21
C THR A 146 -19.97 -5.88 12.63
N CYS A 147 -20.91 -5.07 13.05
CA CYS A 147 -20.91 -4.45 14.37
C CYS A 147 -21.23 -5.43 15.51
N PHE A 148 -22.19 -6.37 15.29
CA PHE A 148 -22.69 -7.21 16.37
C PHE A 148 -22.09 -8.63 16.39
N CYS A 149 -21.78 -9.23 15.24
CA CYS A 149 -21.30 -10.61 15.18
C CYS A 149 -19.77 -10.76 15.16
N ARG A 150 -19.01 -9.67 14.92
CA ARG A 150 -17.54 -9.70 14.83
C ARG A 150 -16.89 -8.67 15.76
N LYS A 151 -17.20 -8.73 17.04
CA LYS A 151 -16.71 -7.78 18.06
C LYS A 151 -15.19 -7.56 18.07
N GLY A 152 -14.36 -8.51 17.65
CA GLY A 152 -12.91 -8.35 17.54
C GLY A 152 -12.43 -7.65 16.26
N ARG A 153 -12.95 -8.08 15.09
CA ARG A 153 -12.51 -7.54 13.79
C ARG A 153 -13.10 -6.17 13.45
N ALA A 154 -14.27 -5.84 13.99
CA ALA A 154 -14.86 -4.51 13.77
C ALA A 154 -13.99 -3.41 14.40
N GLY A 155 -13.42 -3.67 15.58
CA GLY A 155 -12.47 -2.74 16.23
C GLY A 155 -11.18 -2.55 15.40
N GLU A 156 -10.61 -3.62 14.88
CA GLU A 156 -9.42 -3.55 14.03
C GLU A 156 -9.67 -2.84 12.70
N VAL A 157 -10.81 -3.10 12.05
CA VAL A 157 -11.19 -2.43 10.81
C VAL A 157 -11.47 -0.94 11.06
N LEU A 158 -12.19 -0.60 12.13
CA LEU A 158 -12.49 0.79 12.49
C LEU A 158 -11.25 1.56 12.95
N SER A 159 -10.33 0.92 13.69
CA SER A 159 -9.06 1.55 14.06
C SER A 159 -8.13 1.73 12.85
N GLY A 160 -8.08 0.74 11.95
CA GLY A 160 -7.32 0.84 10.71
C GLY A 160 -7.90 1.84 9.69
N MET A 161 -9.16 2.27 9.88
CA MET A 161 -9.81 3.31 9.07
C MET A 161 -9.56 4.74 9.61
N LYS A 162 -9.10 4.87 10.86
CA LYS A 162 -8.65 6.16 11.41
C LYS A 162 -7.25 6.46 10.89
N VAL A 163 -7.18 7.28 9.86
CA VAL A 163 -5.91 7.72 9.28
C VAL A 163 -5.59 9.11 9.82
N GLU A 164 -4.46 9.27 10.49
CA GLU A 164 -3.99 10.58 10.96
C GLU A 164 -3.46 11.41 9.79
N GLY A 165 -3.88 12.69 9.72
CA GLY A 165 -3.49 13.58 8.63
C GLY A 165 -1.97 13.78 8.51
N ASN A 166 -1.25 13.68 9.62
CA ASN A 166 0.20 13.76 9.64
C ASN A 166 0.86 12.54 8.98
N GLU A 167 0.31 11.34 9.17
CA GLU A 167 0.81 10.11 8.53
C GLU A 167 0.59 10.14 7.03
N VAL A 168 -0.56 10.64 6.58
CA VAL A 168 -0.82 10.83 5.13
C VAL A 168 0.19 11.76 4.50
N ARG A 169 0.46 12.92 5.13
CA ARG A 169 1.44 13.88 4.62
C ARG A 169 2.86 13.32 4.58
N LYS A 170 3.30 12.66 5.66
CA LYS A 170 4.60 11.97 5.70
C LYS A 170 4.72 10.94 4.58
N ARG A 171 3.65 10.19 4.35
CA ARG A 171 3.60 9.18 3.28
C ARG A 171 3.67 9.83 1.90
N GLN A 172 2.91 10.90 1.66
CA GLN A 172 2.95 11.63 0.39
C GLN A 172 4.34 12.21 0.10
N ASP A 173 5.01 12.81 1.10
CA ASP A 173 6.38 13.31 0.96
C ASP A 173 7.37 12.18 0.64
N LEU A 174 7.27 11.06 1.36
CA LEU A 174 8.11 9.89 1.12
C LEU A 174 7.91 9.33 -0.31
N PHE A 175 6.67 9.21 -0.76
CA PHE A 175 6.35 8.70 -2.11
C PHE A 175 6.79 9.67 -3.21
N GLY A 176 6.67 10.98 -2.97
CA GLY A 176 7.24 12.00 -3.86
C GLY A 176 8.76 11.85 -4.01
N LYS A 177 9.48 11.63 -2.89
CA LYS A 177 10.92 11.38 -2.89
C LYS A 177 11.30 10.05 -3.56
N LEU A 178 10.42 9.06 -3.55
CA LEU A 178 10.58 7.79 -4.24
C LEU A 178 10.23 7.84 -5.74
N GLY A 179 9.63 8.94 -6.23
CA GLY A 179 9.14 9.05 -7.60
C GLY A 179 7.92 8.16 -7.89
N LEU A 180 7.11 7.88 -6.87
CA LEU A 180 5.89 7.07 -6.96
C LEU A 180 4.60 7.89 -6.86
N SER A 181 4.67 9.20 -7.12
CA SER A 181 3.54 10.14 -7.03
C SER A 181 2.60 10.07 -8.23
#